data_e7da3bd1f0bf6bc5e8d687318129e2b4
#
_entry.id   e7da3bd1f0bf6bc5e8d687318129e2b4
#
_cell.length_a   1.000
_cell.length_b   1.000
_cell.length_c   1.000
_cell.angle_alpha   90.00
_cell.angle_beta   90.00
_cell.angle_gamma   90.00
#
_symmetry.space_group_name_H-M   'P 1'
#
loop_
_entity.id
_entity.type
_entity.pdbx_description
1 polymer ?
#
loop_
_entity_poly.entity_id
_entity_poly.type
_entity_poly.pdbx_seq_one_letter_code
_entity_poly.pdbx_strand_id
1 'polypeptide(L)'
;MYNTIITRIFLSERRYIMVSAGQTATATVTVTESNIAKTMKSGSLEVFATPAMCALMEEAAQAAVQPHLEEGEGTVGISLSITHEAPTPLGAIVTAKAMVSAVEGRKITFDIEASDGVGIIGHGTHERFVINNEKFMAKVASRAKSN
;
A
#
# COMPACT_ATOMS: atom_id res chain seq x y z
N MET A 1 -3.15 -39.39 0.93
CA MET A 1 -2.75 -39.10 -0.46
C MET A 1 -3.79 -38.26 -1.20
N TYR A 2 -5.04 -38.62 -1.14
CA TYR A 2 -6.13 -37.84 -1.76
C TYR A 2 -6.27 -36.42 -1.19
N ASN A 3 -6.09 -36.24 0.10
CA ASN A 3 -6.20 -34.93 0.75
C ASN A 3 -5.13 -33.93 0.32
N THR A 4 -3.93 -34.39 -0.04
CA THR A 4 -2.82 -33.50 -0.43
C THR A 4 -3.04 -32.95 -1.84
N ILE A 5 -3.60 -33.73 -2.74
CA ILE A 5 -3.88 -33.30 -4.13
C ILE A 5 -5.05 -32.33 -4.16
N ILE A 6 -6.10 -32.61 -3.40
CA ILE A 6 -7.27 -31.72 -3.29
C ILE A 6 -6.87 -30.40 -2.65
N THR A 7 -6.01 -30.41 -1.64
CA THR A 7 -5.50 -29.20 -0.99
C THR A 7 -4.67 -28.35 -1.96
N ARG A 8 -3.85 -28.98 -2.81
CA ARG A 8 -3.08 -28.26 -3.82
C ARG A 8 -3.93 -27.60 -4.91
N ILE A 9 -4.93 -28.31 -5.40
CA ILE A 9 -5.88 -27.77 -6.40
C ILE A 9 -6.66 -26.61 -5.79
N PHE A 10 -7.15 -26.76 -4.57
CA PHE A 10 -7.86 -25.72 -3.83
C PHE A 10 -7.00 -24.48 -3.57
N LEU A 11 -5.72 -24.63 -3.24
CA LEU A 11 -4.79 -23.52 -3.04
C LEU A 11 -4.47 -22.80 -4.35
N SER A 12 -4.34 -23.52 -5.45
CA SER A 12 -4.05 -22.93 -6.75
C SER A 12 -5.24 -22.12 -7.31
N GLU A 13 -6.46 -22.61 -7.13
CA GLU A 13 -7.68 -21.91 -7.54
C GLU A 13 -8.07 -20.78 -6.58
N ARG A 14 -7.66 -20.85 -5.31
CA ARG A 14 -7.98 -19.89 -4.25
C ARG A 14 -6.82 -18.99 -3.85
N ARG A 15 -5.77 -18.88 -4.66
CA ARG A 15 -4.59 -18.08 -4.32
C ARG A 15 -4.91 -16.64 -3.94
N TYR A 16 -5.96 -16.05 -4.55
CA TYR A 16 -6.41 -14.70 -4.21
C TYR A 16 -7.24 -14.61 -2.94
N ILE A 17 -7.74 -15.76 -2.44
CA ILE A 17 -8.48 -15.85 -1.18
C ILE A 17 -7.53 -15.84 0.03
N MET A 18 -6.20 -15.99 -0.18
CA MET A 18 -5.23 -15.84 0.89
C MET A 18 -5.13 -14.39 1.36
N VAL A 19 -5.45 -13.43 0.48
CA VAL A 19 -5.71 -12.05 0.88
C VAL A 19 -7.16 -11.97 1.32
N SER A 20 -7.40 -11.53 2.54
CA SER A 20 -8.74 -11.44 3.11
C SER A 20 -8.94 -10.19 3.95
N ALA A 21 -10.20 -9.76 4.06
CA ALA A 21 -10.57 -8.63 4.91
C ALA A 21 -10.07 -8.82 6.34
N GLY A 22 -9.60 -7.75 6.95
CA GLY A 22 -9.06 -7.75 8.29
C GLY A 22 -7.53 -7.90 8.38
N GLN A 23 -6.86 -8.28 7.31
CA GLN A 23 -5.39 -8.31 7.28
C GLN A 23 -4.84 -6.90 7.36
N THR A 24 -3.83 -6.69 8.21
CA THR A 24 -3.26 -5.38 8.51
C THR A 24 -1.75 -5.40 8.44
N ALA A 25 -1.18 -4.22 8.22
CA ALA A 25 0.25 -3.97 8.44
C ALA A 25 0.45 -2.49 8.76
N THR A 26 1.61 -2.18 9.29
CA THR A 26 2.04 -0.81 9.58
C THR A 26 3.36 -0.51 8.90
N ALA A 27 3.59 0.78 8.63
CA ALA A 27 4.85 1.30 8.14
C ALA A 27 5.16 2.58 8.92
N THR A 28 6.42 2.83 9.20
CA THR A 28 6.85 3.93 10.04
C THR A 28 7.95 4.72 9.36
N VAL A 29 7.92 6.04 9.50
CA VAL A 29 8.94 6.94 8.99
C VAL A 29 9.18 8.08 9.98
N THR A 30 10.42 8.55 10.04
CA THR A 30 10.75 9.80 10.75
C THR A 30 10.60 10.97 9.78
N VAL A 31 10.02 12.06 10.23
CA VAL A 31 9.94 13.30 9.44
C VAL A 31 11.33 13.93 9.40
N THR A 32 11.91 13.98 8.21
CA THR A 32 13.24 14.52 7.94
C THR A 32 13.15 15.59 6.83
N GLU A 33 14.25 16.23 6.53
CA GLU A 33 14.30 17.18 5.41
C GLU A 33 13.98 16.57 4.04
N SER A 34 14.07 15.23 3.92
CA SER A 34 13.79 14.55 2.66
C SER A 34 12.28 14.36 2.37
N ASN A 35 11.44 14.44 3.40
CA ASN A 35 9.99 14.16 3.25
C ASN A 35 9.07 15.29 3.74
N ILE A 36 9.60 16.48 3.86
CA ILE A 36 8.81 17.68 4.16
C ILE A 36 8.26 18.33 2.89
N ALA A 37 7.18 19.07 3.03
CA ALA A 37 6.48 19.72 1.92
C ALA A 37 7.40 20.61 1.09
N LYS A 38 8.25 21.41 1.75
CA LYS A 38 9.21 22.29 1.10
C LYS A 38 10.16 21.55 0.15
N THR A 39 10.74 20.45 0.59
CA THR A 39 11.69 19.66 -0.20
C THR A 39 10.99 18.91 -1.34
N MET A 40 9.82 18.35 -1.06
CA MET A 40 9.04 17.61 -2.05
C MET A 40 8.26 18.52 -3.01
N LYS A 41 8.29 19.82 -2.78
CA LYS A 41 7.59 20.84 -3.60
C LYS A 41 6.07 20.65 -3.61
N SER A 42 5.53 20.04 -2.58
CA SER A 42 4.08 19.92 -2.37
C SER A 42 3.51 21.06 -1.54
N GLY A 43 4.35 21.93 -1.06
CA GLY A 43 4.06 23.13 -0.29
C GLY A 43 5.35 23.88 -0.02
N SER A 44 5.33 24.87 0.89
CA SER A 44 6.48 25.73 1.18
C SER A 44 6.99 25.59 2.60
N LEU A 45 6.37 24.72 3.42
CA LEU A 45 6.66 24.63 4.85
C LEU A 45 7.44 23.38 5.22
N GLU A 46 8.08 23.42 6.38
CA GLU A 46 8.85 22.30 6.94
C GLU A 46 7.98 21.39 7.79
N VAL A 47 6.98 20.80 7.17
CA VAL A 47 6.07 19.84 7.77
C VAL A 47 6.02 18.58 6.92
N PHE A 48 5.64 17.44 7.51
CA PHE A 48 5.50 16.17 6.79
C PHE A 48 4.60 16.36 5.57
N ALA A 49 5.12 15.98 4.40
CA ALA A 49 4.44 16.22 3.12
C ALA A 49 3.28 15.27 2.90
N THR A 50 2.18 15.76 2.34
CA THR A 50 1.03 14.92 1.95
C THR A 50 1.44 13.77 1.01
N PRO A 51 2.23 14.00 -0.06
CA PRO A 51 2.68 12.87 -0.88
C PRO A 51 3.57 11.86 -0.13
N ALA A 52 4.33 12.29 0.87
CA ALA A 52 5.09 11.38 1.71
C ALA A 52 4.17 10.52 2.60
N MET A 53 3.10 11.11 3.12
CA MET A 53 2.07 10.37 3.85
C MET A 53 1.38 9.35 2.95
N CYS A 54 1.05 9.71 1.73
CA CYS A 54 0.48 8.79 0.73
C CYS A 54 1.42 7.61 0.46
N ALA A 55 2.70 7.86 0.26
CA ALA A 55 3.69 6.82 0.02
C ALA A 55 3.80 5.86 1.22
N LEU A 56 3.77 6.39 2.45
CA LEU A 56 3.80 5.58 3.66
C LEU A 56 2.55 4.70 3.81
N MET A 57 1.39 5.25 3.47
CA MET A 57 0.13 4.50 3.44
C MET A 57 0.15 3.37 2.41
N GLU A 58 0.71 3.62 1.23
CA GLU A 58 0.89 2.59 0.21
C GLU A 58 1.86 1.50 0.67
N GLU A 59 2.94 1.87 1.34
CA GLU A 59 3.89 0.92 1.92
C GLU A 59 3.21 -0.01 2.93
N ALA A 60 2.39 0.54 3.82
CA ALA A 60 1.62 -0.25 4.78
C ALA A 60 0.64 -1.19 4.08
N ALA A 61 -0.05 -0.71 3.05
CA ALA A 61 -1.00 -1.52 2.28
C ALA A 61 -0.30 -2.67 1.56
N GLN A 62 0.83 -2.40 0.92
CA GLN A 62 1.64 -3.43 0.27
C GLN A 62 2.10 -4.48 1.28
N ALA A 63 2.59 -4.05 2.42
CA ALA A 63 3.05 -4.94 3.48
C ALA A 63 1.93 -5.83 4.04
N ALA A 64 0.71 -5.34 4.06
CA ALA A 64 -0.45 -6.11 4.56
C ALA A 64 -0.77 -7.33 3.68
N VAL A 65 -0.49 -7.28 2.40
CA VAL A 65 -0.91 -8.32 1.45
C VAL A 65 0.25 -9.12 0.85
N GLN A 66 1.44 -8.57 0.76
CA GLN A 66 2.58 -9.24 0.12
C GLN A 66 2.87 -10.64 0.68
N PRO A 67 2.80 -10.90 2.02
CA PRO A 67 3.02 -12.24 2.57
C PRO A 67 1.98 -13.27 2.12
N HIS A 68 0.85 -12.83 1.61
CA HIS A 68 -0.29 -13.68 1.20
C HIS A 68 -0.38 -13.89 -0.31
N LEU A 69 0.56 -13.31 -1.07
CA LEU A 69 0.65 -13.48 -2.52
C LEU A 69 1.54 -14.65 -2.88
N GLU A 70 1.41 -15.14 -4.10
CA GLU A 70 2.27 -16.18 -4.63
C GLU A 70 3.61 -15.57 -5.11
N GLU A 71 4.62 -16.43 -5.26
CA GLU A 71 5.90 -16.04 -5.82
C GLU A 71 5.70 -15.44 -7.21
N GLY A 72 6.37 -14.32 -7.46
CA GLY A 72 6.26 -13.59 -8.73
C GLY A 72 5.07 -12.65 -8.80
N GLU A 73 4.21 -12.63 -7.80
CA GLU A 73 3.10 -11.70 -7.69
C GLU A 73 3.45 -10.49 -6.83
N GLY A 74 2.84 -9.38 -7.15
CA GLY A 74 2.89 -8.15 -6.40
C GLY A 74 1.60 -7.37 -6.56
N THR A 75 1.57 -6.17 -6.03
CA THR A 75 0.43 -5.26 -6.21
C THR A 75 0.90 -3.90 -6.69
N VAL A 76 0.03 -3.24 -7.44
CA VAL A 76 0.21 -1.83 -7.83
C VAL A 76 -0.97 -1.01 -7.31
N GLY A 77 -0.70 0.21 -6.88
CA GLY A 77 -1.75 1.15 -6.48
C GLY A 77 -2.54 1.61 -7.69
N ILE A 78 -3.86 1.62 -7.58
CA ILE A 78 -4.77 2.07 -8.65
C ILE A 78 -5.63 3.25 -8.25
N SER A 79 -5.88 3.46 -6.96
CA SER A 79 -6.57 4.64 -6.45
C SER A 79 -6.17 4.94 -5.01
N LEU A 80 -6.22 6.20 -4.66
CA LEU A 80 -5.93 6.68 -3.31
C LEU A 80 -6.75 7.93 -3.06
N SER A 81 -7.61 7.90 -2.04
CA SER A 81 -8.42 9.04 -1.63
C SER A 81 -8.21 9.26 -0.15
N ILE A 82 -7.55 10.35 0.20
CA ILE A 82 -7.17 10.63 1.59
C ILE A 82 -7.48 12.06 1.98
N THR A 83 -7.56 12.27 3.29
CA THR A 83 -7.50 13.59 3.91
C THR A 83 -6.24 13.67 4.77
N HIS A 84 -5.56 14.81 4.75
CA HIS A 84 -4.42 15.11 5.60
C HIS A 84 -4.88 16.19 6.59
N GLU A 85 -5.14 15.79 7.82
CA GLU A 85 -5.96 16.55 8.77
C GLU A 85 -5.14 17.34 9.80
N ALA A 86 -3.90 16.91 10.07
CA ALA A 86 -3.03 17.55 11.05
C ALA A 86 -1.57 17.56 10.56
N PRO A 87 -0.81 18.64 10.84
CA PRO A 87 0.58 18.72 10.46
C PRO A 87 1.49 17.99 11.43
N THR A 88 2.57 17.43 10.93
CA THR A 88 3.60 16.77 11.76
C THR A 88 4.95 17.46 11.54
N PRO A 89 5.64 17.87 12.63
CA PRO A 89 6.90 18.59 12.51
C PRO A 89 8.09 17.68 12.22
N LEU A 90 9.19 18.29 11.81
CA LEU A 90 10.50 17.63 11.72
C LEU A 90 10.86 16.91 13.02
N GLY A 91 11.41 15.71 12.88
CA GLY A 91 11.86 14.88 14.01
C GLY A 91 10.80 13.95 14.58
N ALA A 92 9.53 14.18 14.30
CA ALA A 92 8.46 13.30 14.76
C ALA A 92 8.41 11.99 13.96
N ILE A 93 7.80 10.98 14.55
CA ILE A 93 7.62 9.67 13.91
C ILE A 93 6.17 9.54 13.46
N VAL A 94 5.98 9.16 12.20
CA VAL A 94 4.68 8.89 11.62
C VAL A 94 4.54 7.39 11.37
N THR A 95 3.40 6.83 11.75
CA THR A 95 3.04 5.44 11.51
C THR A 95 1.78 5.40 10.65
N ALA A 96 1.85 4.72 9.52
CA ALA A 96 0.67 4.39 8.73
C ALA A 96 0.22 2.97 9.03
N LYS A 97 -1.09 2.77 9.05
CA LYS A 97 -1.73 1.47 9.19
C LYS A 97 -2.68 1.25 8.03
N ALA A 98 -2.59 0.08 7.41
CA ALA A 98 -3.52 -0.35 6.38
C ALA A 98 -4.25 -1.61 6.83
N MET A 99 -5.54 -1.67 6.54
CA MET A 99 -6.37 -2.84 6.78
C MET A 99 -7.13 -3.17 5.51
N VAL A 100 -7.06 -4.42 5.07
CA VAL A 100 -7.88 -4.90 3.95
C VAL A 100 -9.34 -4.84 4.35
N SER A 101 -10.14 -4.10 3.60
CA SER A 101 -11.59 -3.95 3.82
C SER A 101 -12.42 -4.81 2.87
N ALA A 102 -11.92 -5.05 1.64
CA ALA A 102 -12.61 -5.87 0.65
C ALA A 102 -11.62 -6.48 -0.35
N VAL A 103 -11.97 -7.64 -0.87
CA VAL A 103 -11.24 -8.31 -1.94
C VAL A 103 -12.24 -8.72 -3.01
N GLU A 104 -12.04 -8.23 -4.23
CA GLU A 104 -12.89 -8.53 -5.40
C GLU A 104 -12.01 -9.00 -6.54
N GLY A 105 -11.81 -10.31 -6.67
CA GLY A 105 -10.87 -10.88 -7.62
C GLY A 105 -9.45 -10.41 -7.33
N ARG A 106 -8.87 -9.64 -8.24
CA ARG A 106 -7.51 -9.07 -8.10
C ARG A 106 -7.49 -7.69 -7.48
N LYS A 107 -8.65 -7.08 -7.28
CA LYS A 107 -8.74 -5.76 -6.66
C LYS A 107 -8.85 -5.89 -5.15
N ILE A 108 -7.98 -5.20 -4.44
CA ILE A 108 -7.95 -5.17 -2.98
C ILE A 108 -8.20 -3.74 -2.54
N THR A 109 -9.18 -3.57 -1.66
CA THR A 109 -9.51 -2.27 -1.07
C THR A 109 -9.05 -2.24 0.38
N PHE A 110 -8.50 -1.10 0.78
CA PHE A 110 -7.95 -0.87 2.13
C PHE A 110 -8.60 0.34 2.78
N ASP A 111 -8.78 0.25 4.09
CA ASP A 111 -8.90 1.42 4.95
C ASP A 111 -7.49 1.75 5.45
N ILE A 112 -7.11 3.00 5.34
CA ILE A 112 -5.77 3.47 5.69
C ILE A 112 -5.84 4.66 6.63
N GLU A 113 -4.90 4.74 7.56
CA GLU A 113 -4.75 5.88 8.45
C GLU A 113 -3.26 6.14 8.74
N ALA A 114 -2.95 7.35 9.09
CA ALA A 114 -1.62 7.71 9.58
C ALA A 114 -1.75 8.49 10.88
N SER A 115 -0.82 8.27 11.79
CA SER A 115 -0.77 8.93 13.09
C SER A 115 0.65 9.32 13.43
N ASP A 116 0.79 10.34 14.26
CA ASP A 116 2.05 10.71 14.90
C ASP A 116 1.94 10.55 16.42
N GLY A 117 2.90 11.06 17.17
CA GLY A 117 2.88 10.97 18.63
C GLY A 117 1.74 11.72 19.31
N VAL A 118 1.03 12.57 18.59
CA VAL A 118 -0.08 13.40 19.12
C VAL A 118 -1.45 12.80 18.77
N GLY A 119 -1.60 12.18 17.62
CA GLY A 119 -2.86 11.59 17.18
C GLY A 119 -2.89 11.29 15.70
N ILE A 120 -4.10 11.05 15.17
CA ILE A 120 -4.33 10.78 13.76
C ILE A 120 -4.07 12.05 12.96
N ILE A 121 -3.27 11.94 11.89
CA ILE A 121 -2.94 13.04 11.00
C ILE A 121 -3.63 12.93 9.64
N GLY A 122 -4.13 11.76 9.28
CA GLY A 122 -4.83 11.55 8.02
C GLY A 122 -5.44 10.17 7.93
N HIS A 123 -6.41 10.00 7.03
CA HIS A 123 -7.03 8.71 6.76
C HIS A 123 -7.67 8.70 5.37
N GLY A 124 -8.10 7.54 4.93
CA GLY A 124 -8.79 7.40 3.67
C GLY A 124 -8.94 5.98 3.21
N THR A 125 -9.11 5.82 1.90
CA THR A 125 -9.26 4.54 1.23
C THR A 125 -8.22 4.40 0.13
N HIS A 126 -7.82 3.15 -0.12
CA HIS A 126 -6.80 2.84 -1.11
C HIS A 126 -7.17 1.54 -1.83
N GLU A 127 -6.95 1.50 -3.12
CA GLU A 127 -7.16 0.30 -3.90
C GLU A 127 -5.86 -0.11 -4.58
N ARG A 128 -5.59 -1.42 -4.55
CA ARG A 128 -4.45 -2.02 -5.24
C ARG A 128 -4.94 -3.18 -6.11
N PHE A 129 -4.13 -3.53 -7.09
CA PHE A 129 -4.44 -4.63 -8.01
C PHE A 129 -3.30 -5.64 -8.00
N VAL A 130 -3.63 -6.93 -7.85
CA VAL A 130 -2.65 -8.02 -7.90
C VAL A 130 -2.18 -8.21 -9.33
N ILE A 131 -0.87 -8.23 -9.52
CA ILE A 131 -0.24 -8.39 -10.84
C ILE A 131 0.81 -9.51 -10.80
N ASN A 132 1.09 -10.06 -11.98
CA ASN A 132 2.31 -10.84 -12.19
C ASN A 132 3.42 -9.86 -12.55
N ASN A 133 4.47 -9.82 -11.75
CA ASN A 133 5.54 -8.81 -11.89
C ASN A 133 6.19 -8.85 -13.27
N GLU A 134 6.52 -10.02 -13.76
CA GLU A 134 7.19 -10.19 -15.06
C GLU A 134 6.31 -9.72 -16.23
N LYS A 135 5.05 -10.15 -16.25
CA LYS A 135 4.09 -9.73 -17.28
C LYS A 135 3.80 -8.25 -17.23
N PHE A 136 3.68 -7.71 -16.03
CA PHE A 136 3.45 -6.28 -15.83
C PHE A 136 4.62 -5.45 -16.35
N MET A 137 5.84 -5.81 -16.02
CA MET A 137 7.03 -5.10 -16.49
C MET A 137 7.24 -5.24 -18.01
N ALA A 138 6.88 -6.36 -18.60
CA ALA A 138 6.89 -6.52 -20.06
C ALA A 138 5.92 -5.53 -20.74
N LYS A 139 4.74 -5.33 -20.15
CA LYS A 139 3.76 -4.34 -20.62
C LYS A 139 4.29 -2.91 -20.47
N VAL A 140 4.94 -2.61 -19.36
CA VAL A 140 5.59 -1.30 -19.14
C VAL A 140 6.67 -1.04 -20.19
N ALA A 141 7.53 -2.03 -20.47
CA ALA A 141 8.56 -1.93 -21.51
C ALA A 141 7.96 -1.69 -22.90
N SER A 142 6.83 -2.32 -23.21
CA SER A 142 6.08 -2.09 -24.45
C SER A 142 5.62 -0.65 -24.60
N ARG A 143 5.18 -0.03 -23.53
CA ARG A 143 4.78 1.39 -23.54
C ARG A 143 5.96 2.34 -23.75
N ALA A 144 7.12 2.01 -23.21
CA ALA A 144 8.33 2.81 -23.39
C ALA A 144 8.74 2.92 -24.86
N LYS A 145 8.52 1.87 -25.67
CA LYS A 145 8.82 1.86 -27.11
C LYS A 145 7.89 2.76 -27.93
N SER A 146 6.73 3.12 -27.40
CA SER A 146 5.74 3.95 -28.07
C SER A 146 5.92 5.44 -27.82
N ASN A 147 6.82 5.81 -26.89
CA ASN A 147 7.20 7.19 -26.57
C ASN A 147 8.53 7.53 -27.28
#